data_4dc99bc66a7999e38176eae443a4b64a
#
_entry.id   4dc99bc66a7999e38176eae443a4b64a
#
_cell.length_a   1.000
_cell.length_b   1.000
_cell.length_c   1.000
_cell.angle_alpha   90.00
_cell.angle_beta   90.00
_cell.angle_gamma   90.00
#
_symmetry.space_group_name_H-M   'P 1'
#
loop_
_entity.id
_entity.type
_entity.pdbx_description
1 polymer ?
#
loop_
_entity_poly.entity_id
_entity_poly.type
_entity_poly.pdbx_seq_one_letter_code
_entity_poly.pdbx_strand_id
1 'polypeptide(L)'
;EQGGIDVQILGIGRTGHIGFNEPGSSINSITRLIKLDPLTITDATKDFIKVEFVPLRAITMGVGTILKAKKIFLMAWGSGKAKVIQKTVEDKVTDEVPASFLQMHHNVNVVLDEPAASELARIKTPWLVGLCNWDKKLIRRAVVWLSLTTHKPILKLTDEDYKENGLIEA
;
A
#
# COMPACT_ATOMS: atom_id res chain seq x y z
N GLU A 1 -27.31 -16.68 4.17
CA GLU A 1 -28.12 -16.40 5.37
C GLU A 1 -27.35 -16.66 6.68
N GLN A 2 -26.01 -16.80 6.60
CA GLN A 2 -25.13 -17.03 7.76
C GLN A 2 -24.67 -15.72 8.45
N GLY A 3 -25.32 -14.56 8.19
CA GLY A 3 -25.01 -13.28 8.82
C GLY A 3 -23.82 -12.52 8.24
N GLY A 4 -23.15 -13.07 7.22
CA GLY A 4 -21.99 -12.43 6.57
C GLY A 4 -20.66 -12.70 7.29
N ILE A 5 -19.67 -11.82 7.08
CA ILE A 5 -18.31 -11.93 7.63
C ILE A 5 -18.15 -10.89 8.72
N ASP A 6 -17.88 -11.31 9.96
CA ASP A 6 -17.62 -10.38 11.06
C ASP A 6 -16.22 -9.76 10.96
N VAL A 7 -15.21 -10.58 10.67
CA VAL A 7 -13.82 -10.15 10.54
C VAL A 7 -13.19 -10.78 9.30
N GLN A 8 -12.66 -9.94 8.41
CA GLN A 8 -11.89 -10.35 7.24
C GLN A 8 -10.42 -10.01 7.47
N ILE A 9 -9.55 -11.01 7.40
CA ILE A 9 -8.09 -10.83 7.42
C ILE A 9 -7.57 -10.97 5.99
N LEU A 10 -6.74 -10.02 5.56
CA LEU A 10 -6.19 -9.93 4.22
C LEU A 10 -4.68 -9.73 4.27
N GLY A 11 -3.95 -10.40 3.40
CA GLY A 11 -2.63 -9.98 2.95
C GLY A 11 -2.75 -9.12 1.69
N ILE A 12 -1.61 -8.57 1.23
CA ILE A 12 -1.52 -7.81 -0.01
C ILE A 12 -0.43 -8.37 -0.92
N GLY A 13 -0.74 -8.56 -2.18
CA GLY A 13 0.25 -8.92 -3.21
C GLY A 13 1.06 -7.72 -3.68
N ARG A 14 2.15 -7.96 -4.40
CA ARG A 14 3.00 -6.89 -4.98
C ARG A 14 2.28 -6.05 -6.03
N THR A 15 1.27 -6.61 -6.68
CA THR A 15 0.40 -5.91 -7.64
C THR A 15 -0.72 -5.12 -6.96
N GLY A 16 -0.85 -5.18 -5.63
CA GLY A 16 -1.95 -4.57 -4.91
C GLY A 16 -3.21 -5.42 -4.86
N HIS A 17 -3.13 -6.71 -5.21
CA HIS A 17 -4.26 -7.62 -5.10
C HIS A 17 -4.56 -7.97 -3.63
N ILE A 18 -5.83 -8.19 -3.34
CA ILE A 18 -6.36 -8.76 -2.09
C ILE A 18 -7.16 -10.03 -2.40
N GLY A 19 -6.89 -11.12 -1.65
CA GLY A 19 -7.22 -12.45 -2.15
C GLY A 19 -6.49 -12.68 -3.47
N PHE A 20 -7.18 -13.14 -4.51
CA PHE A 20 -6.67 -13.13 -5.88
C PHE A 20 -7.44 -12.16 -6.78
N ASN A 21 -7.89 -11.02 -6.21
CA ASN A 21 -8.45 -9.93 -7.01
C ASN A 21 -7.30 -9.13 -7.61
N GLU A 22 -6.83 -9.57 -8.76
CA GLU A 22 -5.74 -8.95 -9.52
C GLU A 22 -6.15 -7.58 -10.10
N PRO A 23 -5.18 -6.73 -10.54
CA PRO A 23 -5.46 -5.47 -11.23
C PRO A 23 -6.55 -5.60 -12.29
N GLY A 24 -7.46 -4.62 -12.35
CA GLY A 24 -8.66 -4.63 -13.18
C GLY A 24 -9.87 -5.34 -12.54
N SER A 25 -9.75 -5.83 -11.30
CA SER A 25 -10.89 -6.42 -10.58
C SER A 25 -11.89 -5.35 -10.17
N SER A 26 -13.16 -5.51 -10.58
CA SER A 26 -14.25 -4.58 -10.21
C SER A 26 -14.51 -4.58 -8.71
N ILE A 27 -14.82 -3.39 -8.17
CA ILE A 27 -15.28 -3.21 -6.78
C ILE A 27 -16.54 -4.05 -6.47
N ASN A 28 -17.39 -4.31 -7.47
CA ASN A 28 -18.61 -5.09 -7.31
C ASN A 28 -18.42 -6.59 -7.54
N SER A 29 -17.17 -7.04 -7.73
CA SER A 29 -16.92 -8.45 -8.00
C SER A 29 -17.33 -9.34 -6.85
N ILE A 30 -17.89 -10.50 -7.22
CA ILE A 30 -18.26 -11.58 -6.29
C ILE A 30 -17.27 -12.73 -6.41
N THR A 31 -17.47 -13.80 -5.64
CA THR A 31 -16.68 -15.02 -5.74
C THR A 31 -16.72 -15.57 -7.16
N ARG A 32 -15.54 -15.80 -7.74
CA ARG A 32 -15.39 -16.21 -9.14
C ARG A 32 -14.08 -16.94 -9.41
N LEU A 33 -14.05 -17.69 -10.50
CA LEU A 33 -12.80 -18.19 -11.08
C LEU A 33 -12.07 -17.04 -11.78
N ILE A 34 -10.76 -16.91 -11.51
CA ILE A 34 -9.89 -15.90 -12.13
C ILE A 34 -8.65 -16.56 -12.73
N LYS A 35 -8.00 -15.85 -13.65
CA LYS A 35 -6.64 -16.15 -14.10
C LYS A 35 -5.66 -15.35 -13.23
N LEU A 36 -4.61 -16.02 -12.73
CA LEU A 36 -3.59 -15.37 -11.92
C LEU A 36 -2.69 -14.48 -12.78
N ASP A 37 -2.26 -13.36 -12.21
CA ASP A 37 -1.24 -12.50 -12.79
C ASP A 37 0.12 -13.22 -12.86
N PRO A 38 0.95 -13.00 -13.88
CA PRO A 38 2.28 -13.62 -13.99
C PRO A 38 3.18 -13.39 -12.77
N LEU A 39 3.10 -12.21 -12.11
CA LEU A 39 3.85 -11.95 -10.89
C LEU A 39 3.34 -12.78 -9.72
N THR A 40 2.03 -12.95 -9.60
CA THR A 40 1.41 -13.82 -8.57
C THR A 40 1.84 -15.27 -8.77
N ILE A 41 1.85 -15.76 -10.02
CA ILE A 41 2.35 -17.10 -10.35
C ILE A 41 3.83 -17.23 -9.96
N THR A 42 4.65 -16.23 -10.30
CA THR A 42 6.07 -16.22 -9.97
C THR A 42 6.30 -16.21 -8.46
N ASP A 43 5.56 -15.42 -7.71
CA ASP A 43 5.66 -15.37 -6.25
C ASP A 43 5.26 -16.68 -5.59
N ALA A 44 4.26 -17.36 -6.14
CA ALA A 44 3.79 -18.66 -5.66
C ALA A 44 4.76 -19.81 -5.93
N THR A 45 5.73 -19.66 -6.82
CA THR A 45 6.68 -20.74 -7.13
C THR A 45 7.45 -21.28 -5.92
N LYS A 46 7.59 -20.46 -4.89
CA LYS A 46 8.27 -20.85 -3.64
C LYS A 46 7.50 -21.92 -2.84
N ASP A 47 6.21 -22.00 -3.05
CA ASP A 47 5.29 -22.90 -2.34
C ASP A 47 5.06 -24.21 -3.12
N PHE A 48 5.62 -24.32 -4.32
CA PHE A 48 5.47 -25.47 -5.19
C PHE A 48 6.82 -26.10 -5.56
N ILE A 49 6.87 -27.41 -5.70
CA ILE A 49 8.09 -28.16 -6.02
C ILE A 49 8.66 -27.76 -7.39
N LYS A 50 7.79 -27.46 -8.37
CA LYS A 50 8.14 -26.99 -9.71
C LYS A 50 7.18 -25.90 -10.17
N VAL A 51 7.67 -24.98 -10.98
CA VAL A 51 6.87 -23.88 -11.58
C VAL A 51 5.65 -24.41 -12.35
N GLU A 52 5.79 -25.55 -13.00
CA GLU A 52 4.74 -26.21 -13.78
C GLU A 52 3.54 -26.66 -12.92
N PHE A 53 3.73 -26.79 -11.61
CA PHE A 53 2.68 -27.17 -10.66
C PHE A 53 1.94 -25.96 -10.07
N VAL A 54 2.38 -24.74 -10.36
CA VAL A 54 1.68 -23.53 -9.92
C VAL A 54 0.37 -23.41 -10.70
N PRO A 55 -0.78 -23.34 -10.03
CA PRO A 55 -2.06 -23.15 -10.72
C PRO A 55 -2.07 -21.84 -11.50
N LEU A 56 -2.59 -21.87 -12.73
CA LEU A 56 -2.79 -20.68 -13.55
C LEU A 56 -4.10 -19.95 -13.25
N ARG A 57 -5.00 -20.60 -12.48
CA ARG A 57 -6.32 -20.09 -12.14
C ARG A 57 -6.61 -20.37 -10.67
N ALA A 58 -7.41 -19.50 -10.07
CA ALA A 58 -7.86 -19.67 -8.69
C ALA A 58 -9.33 -19.22 -8.55
N ILE A 59 -10.01 -19.77 -7.55
CA ILE A 59 -11.29 -19.22 -7.10
C ILE A 59 -10.98 -18.22 -6.01
N THR A 60 -11.50 -17.00 -6.13
CA THR A 60 -11.31 -15.94 -5.15
C THR A 60 -12.63 -15.33 -4.72
N MET A 61 -12.71 -14.97 -3.45
CA MET A 61 -13.75 -14.06 -2.96
C MET A 61 -13.57 -12.70 -3.64
N GLY A 62 -14.62 -12.15 -4.25
CA GLY A 62 -14.55 -10.87 -4.95
C GLY A 62 -14.42 -9.69 -4.01
N VAL A 63 -13.96 -8.54 -4.53
CA VAL A 63 -13.79 -7.28 -3.78
C VAL A 63 -15.11 -6.88 -3.10
N GLY A 64 -16.22 -6.91 -3.83
CA GLY A 64 -17.53 -6.55 -3.28
C GLY A 64 -18.01 -7.48 -2.17
N THR A 65 -17.55 -8.75 -2.16
CA THR A 65 -17.82 -9.67 -1.06
C THR A 65 -16.94 -9.34 0.15
N ILE A 66 -15.66 -9.05 -0.06
CA ILE A 66 -14.71 -8.63 0.98
C ILE A 66 -15.21 -7.35 1.68
N LEU A 67 -15.64 -6.35 0.90
CA LEU A 67 -16.13 -5.06 1.42
C LEU A 67 -17.44 -5.16 2.21
N LYS A 68 -18.14 -6.29 2.19
CA LYS A 68 -19.31 -6.55 3.04
C LYS A 68 -18.96 -7.04 4.44
N ALA A 69 -17.70 -7.32 4.73
CA ALA A 69 -17.27 -7.70 6.07
C ALA A 69 -17.51 -6.54 7.06
N LYS A 70 -17.83 -6.85 8.33
CA LYS A 70 -18.04 -5.81 9.35
C LYS A 70 -16.74 -5.11 9.75
N LYS A 71 -15.63 -5.85 9.70
CA LYS A 71 -14.28 -5.35 10.01
C LYS A 71 -13.24 -6.02 9.12
N ILE A 72 -12.28 -5.24 8.63
CA ILE A 72 -11.20 -5.73 7.79
C ILE A 72 -9.84 -5.41 8.43
N PHE A 73 -8.94 -6.39 8.43
CA PHE A 73 -7.53 -6.21 8.72
C PHE A 73 -6.73 -6.49 7.46
N LEU A 74 -6.02 -5.49 6.96
CA LEU A 74 -5.00 -5.66 5.92
C LEU A 74 -3.63 -5.74 6.60
N MET A 75 -2.90 -6.81 6.36
CA MET A 75 -1.63 -7.08 7.03
C MET A 75 -0.49 -7.18 6.00
N ALA A 76 0.62 -6.48 6.23
CA ALA A 76 1.78 -6.53 5.34
C ALA A 76 3.10 -6.33 6.10
N TRP A 77 4.12 -7.06 5.66
CA TRP A 77 5.45 -7.11 6.27
C TRP A 77 6.55 -6.95 5.23
N GLY A 78 7.61 -6.25 5.63
CA GLY A 78 8.84 -6.11 4.87
C GLY A 78 8.81 -4.99 3.83
N SER A 79 10.00 -4.47 3.49
CA SER A 79 10.20 -3.32 2.57
C SER A 79 9.67 -3.57 1.14
N GLY A 80 9.57 -4.83 0.71
CA GLY A 80 8.98 -5.19 -0.59
C GLY A 80 7.49 -4.83 -0.72
N LYS A 81 6.81 -4.51 0.40
CA LYS A 81 5.41 -4.07 0.43
C LYS A 81 5.25 -2.55 0.52
N ALA A 82 6.31 -1.81 0.82
CA ALA A 82 6.23 -0.39 1.14
C ALA A 82 5.52 0.44 0.05
N LYS A 83 5.92 0.27 -1.22
CA LYS A 83 5.31 1.01 -2.34
C LYS A 83 3.85 0.64 -2.59
N VAL A 84 3.49 -0.64 -2.50
CA VAL A 84 2.11 -1.06 -2.72
C VAL A 84 1.21 -0.67 -1.55
N ILE A 85 1.72 -0.63 -0.33
CA ILE A 85 1.01 -0.10 0.84
C ILE A 85 0.77 1.41 0.67
N GLN A 86 1.78 2.19 0.28
CA GLN A 86 1.61 3.62 0.01
C GLN A 86 0.51 3.84 -1.04
N LYS A 87 0.55 3.14 -2.18
CA LYS A 87 -0.50 3.20 -3.19
C LYS A 87 -1.89 2.80 -2.67
N THR A 88 -1.93 1.82 -1.77
CA THR A 88 -3.19 1.30 -1.22
C THR A 88 -3.88 2.30 -0.31
N VAL A 89 -3.13 3.06 0.52
CA VAL A 89 -3.72 3.88 1.59
C VAL A 89 -3.64 5.38 1.35
N GLU A 90 -2.77 5.85 0.45
CA GLU A 90 -2.53 7.27 0.20
C GLU A 90 -2.87 7.73 -1.22
N ASP A 91 -2.77 6.83 -2.22
CA ASP A 91 -3.09 7.18 -3.61
C ASP A 91 -4.61 7.10 -3.86
N LYS A 92 -5.02 7.52 -5.06
CA LYS A 92 -6.41 7.44 -5.49
C LYS A 92 -6.89 5.99 -5.54
N VAL A 93 -8.16 5.80 -5.19
CA VAL A 93 -8.85 4.52 -5.33
C VAL A 93 -8.93 4.15 -6.82
N THR A 94 -8.44 2.97 -7.17
CA THR A 94 -8.41 2.48 -8.56
C THR A 94 -8.44 0.94 -8.59
N ASP A 95 -8.96 0.39 -9.67
CA ASP A 95 -8.95 -1.05 -9.92
C ASP A 95 -7.56 -1.58 -10.35
N GLU A 96 -6.64 -0.70 -10.74
CA GLU A 96 -5.23 -1.07 -10.94
C GLU A 96 -4.53 -1.49 -9.64
N VAL A 97 -5.06 -1.06 -8.50
CA VAL A 97 -4.63 -1.46 -7.16
C VAL A 97 -5.86 -1.86 -6.35
N PRO A 98 -6.37 -3.10 -6.51
CA PRO A 98 -7.64 -3.51 -5.88
C PRO A 98 -7.69 -3.32 -4.37
N ALA A 99 -6.56 -3.40 -3.67
CA ALA A 99 -6.48 -3.08 -2.24
C ALA A 99 -6.87 -1.63 -1.93
N SER A 100 -6.76 -0.70 -2.88
CA SER A 100 -7.16 0.70 -2.68
C SER A 100 -8.66 0.85 -2.41
N PHE A 101 -9.49 -0.08 -2.89
CA PHE A 101 -10.92 -0.09 -2.57
C PHE A 101 -11.21 -0.19 -1.07
N LEU A 102 -10.26 -0.68 -0.27
CA LEU A 102 -10.39 -0.72 1.19
C LEU A 102 -10.53 0.67 1.81
N GLN A 103 -10.06 1.74 1.14
CA GLN A 103 -10.26 3.13 1.59
C GLN A 103 -11.75 3.51 1.65
N MET A 104 -12.60 2.81 0.91
CA MET A 104 -14.05 3.06 0.89
C MET A 104 -14.81 2.32 2.00
N HIS A 105 -14.14 1.45 2.74
CA HIS A 105 -14.76 0.67 3.79
C HIS A 105 -14.63 1.38 5.14
N HIS A 106 -15.73 1.45 5.91
CA HIS A 106 -15.83 2.22 7.14
C HIS A 106 -14.99 1.71 8.33
N ASN A 107 -14.52 0.45 8.29
CA ASN A 107 -13.83 -0.19 9.41
C ASN A 107 -12.67 -1.07 8.93
N VAL A 108 -11.58 -0.43 8.47
CA VAL A 108 -10.35 -1.09 8.06
C VAL A 108 -9.22 -0.75 9.01
N ASN A 109 -8.44 -1.76 9.37
CA ASN A 109 -7.18 -1.60 10.10
C ASN A 109 -6.04 -2.12 9.23
N VAL A 110 -5.08 -1.27 8.95
CA VAL A 110 -3.87 -1.64 8.22
C VAL A 110 -2.75 -1.88 9.24
N VAL A 111 -2.29 -3.12 9.34
CA VAL A 111 -1.26 -3.56 10.29
C VAL A 111 0.04 -3.80 9.53
N LEU A 112 1.07 -3.03 9.87
CA LEU A 112 2.34 -3.00 9.15
C LEU A 112 3.51 -3.12 10.13
N ASP A 113 4.62 -3.70 9.66
CA ASP A 113 5.91 -3.45 10.28
C ASP A 113 6.51 -2.13 9.76
N GLU A 114 7.56 -1.63 10.42
CA GLU A 114 8.23 -0.40 10.04
C GLU A 114 8.77 -0.41 8.59
N PRO A 115 9.40 -1.51 8.10
CA PRO A 115 9.81 -1.62 6.70
C PRO A 115 8.67 -1.51 5.69
N ALA A 116 7.50 -2.13 5.95
CA ALA A 116 6.34 -2.04 5.06
C ALA A 116 5.69 -0.65 5.07
N ALA A 117 5.82 0.10 6.18
CA ALA A 117 5.32 1.45 6.32
C ALA A 117 6.26 2.55 5.78
N SER A 118 7.48 2.20 5.36
CA SER A 118 8.57 3.16 5.10
C SER A 118 8.30 4.18 3.99
N GLU A 119 7.39 3.89 3.05
CA GLU A 119 7.00 4.81 1.97
C GLU A 119 5.79 5.68 2.33
N LEU A 120 5.10 5.44 3.45
CA LEU A 120 3.98 6.27 3.88
C LEU A 120 4.46 7.69 4.20
N ALA A 121 3.68 8.69 3.80
CA ALA A 121 4.00 10.10 4.00
C ALA A 121 4.29 10.42 5.47
N ARG A 122 3.49 9.88 6.40
CA ARG A 122 3.72 10.05 7.85
C ARG A 122 5.07 9.50 8.34
N ILE A 123 5.64 8.52 7.64
CA ILE A 123 6.94 7.93 7.97
C ILE A 123 8.06 8.57 7.14
N LYS A 124 7.84 8.74 5.84
CA LYS A 124 8.85 9.22 4.88
C LYS A 124 9.07 10.73 4.97
N THR A 125 7.99 11.49 5.00
CA THR A 125 7.98 12.95 4.98
C THR A 125 6.98 13.50 6.01
N PRO A 126 7.17 13.19 7.32
CA PRO A 126 6.17 13.52 8.35
C PRO A 126 5.85 15.02 8.44
N TRP A 127 6.80 15.88 8.11
CA TRP A 127 6.63 17.35 8.06
C TRP A 127 5.59 17.83 7.03
N LEU A 128 5.27 17.00 6.01
CA LEU A 128 4.23 17.33 5.05
C LEU A 128 2.83 16.95 5.52
N VAL A 129 2.72 16.18 6.60
CA VAL A 129 1.45 15.60 7.07
C VAL A 129 0.98 16.25 8.38
N GLY A 130 1.89 16.87 9.14
CA GLY A 130 1.56 17.51 10.39
C GLY A 130 2.78 17.81 11.25
N LEU A 131 2.53 18.19 12.51
CA LEU A 131 3.58 18.48 13.47
C LEU A 131 4.45 17.23 13.71
N CYS A 132 5.76 17.43 13.73
CA CYS A 132 6.74 16.39 14.02
C CYS A 132 7.82 16.91 14.99
N ASN A 133 8.42 15.98 15.74
CA ASN A 133 9.55 16.31 16.59
C ASN A 133 10.83 16.33 15.78
N TRP A 134 11.44 17.50 15.61
CA TRP A 134 12.65 17.68 14.84
C TRP A 134 13.90 17.23 15.60
N ASP A 135 14.51 16.15 15.15
CA ASP A 135 15.83 15.71 15.56
C ASP A 135 16.84 15.85 14.40
N LYS A 136 18.12 15.69 14.68
CA LYS A 136 19.18 15.78 13.66
C LYS A 136 18.98 14.82 12.47
N LYS A 137 18.39 13.64 12.71
CA LYS A 137 18.13 12.63 11.67
C LYS A 137 16.99 13.09 10.77
N LEU A 138 15.92 13.62 11.36
CA LEU A 138 14.76 14.12 10.63
C LEU A 138 15.11 15.36 9.80
N ILE A 139 15.84 16.31 10.39
CA ILE A 139 16.34 17.51 9.69
C ILE A 139 17.17 17.11 8.47
N ARG A 140 18.17 16.22 8.66
CA ARG A 140 18.98 15.74 7.54
C ARG A 140 18.14 15.09 6.44
N ARG A 141 17.12 14.30 6.80
CA ARG A 141 16.22 13.66 5.85
C ARG A 141 15.40 14.68 5.09
N ALA A 142 14.87 15.71 5.77
CA ALA A 142 14.11 16.79 5.15
C ALA A 142 14.96 17.61 4.16
N VAL A 143 16.20 17.93 4.51
CA VAL A 143 17.14 18.65 3.63
C VAL A 143 17.47 17.81 2.38
N VAL A 144 17.74 16.52 2.54
CA VAL A 144 17.99 15.62 1.40
C VAL A 144 16.74 15.50 0.52
N TRP A 145 15.56 15.33 1.12
CA TRP A 145 14.30 15.29 0.40
C TRP A 145 14.07 16.59 -0.39
N LEU A 146 14.28 17.76 0.21
CA LEU A 146 14.13 19.05 -0.43
C LEU A 146 15.09 19.20 -1.63
N SER A 147 16.35 18.82 -1.46
CA SER A 147 17.35 18.83 -2.53
C SER A 147 16.91 17.97 -3.73
N LEU A 148 16.35 16.77 -3.47
CA LEU A 148 15.85 15.88 -4.51
C LEU A 148 14.60 16.45 -5.19
N THR A 149 13.68 17.01 -4.41
CA THR A 149 12.42 17.59 -4.90
C THR A 149 12.63 18.82 -5.77
N THR A 150 13.56 19.71 -5.36
CA THR A 150 13.87 20.95 -6.09
C THR A 150 14.92 20.76 -7.19
N HIS A 151 15.53 19.55 -7.27
CA HIS A 151 16.66 19.27 -8.16
C HIS A 151 17.86 20.22 -7.97
N LYS A 152 18.02 20.76 -6.74
CA LYS A 152 19.13 21.65 -6.38
C LYS A 152 20.13 20.93 -5.47
N PRO A 153 21.44 21.14 -5.64
CA PRO A 153 22.42 20.68 -4.65
C PRO A 153 22.13 21.28 -3.27
N ILE A 154 22.36 20.53 -2.20
CA ILE A 154 22.06 20.95 -0.81
C ILE A 154 22.61 22.34 -0.50
N LEU A 155 23.86 22.64 -0.93
CA LEU A 155 24.51 23.94 -0.69
C LEU A 155 23.93 25.13 -1.52
N LYS A 156 23.01 24.85 -2.43
CA LYS A 156 22.30 25.85 -3.24
C LYS A 156 20.82 25.99 -2.86
N LEU A 157 20.36 25.30 -1.83
CA LEU A 157 19.02 25.50 -1.27
C LEU A 157 18.95 26.89 -0.62
N THR A 158 17.83 27.58 -0.84
CA THR A 158 17.54 28.92 -0.32
C THR A 158 16.39 28.86 0.67
N ASP A 159 16.22 29.91 1.46
CA ASP A 159 15.08 30.02 2.39
C ASP A 159 13.73 29.95 1.66
N GLU A 160 13.67 30.43 0.41
CA GLU A 160 12.48 30.30 -0.43
C GLU A 160 12.15 28.83 -0.73
N ASP A 161 13.16 28.00 -1.03
CA ASP A 161 12.95 26.56 -1.25
C ASP A 161 12.37 25.89 -0.02
N TYR A 162 12.83 26.22 1.18
CA TYR A 162 12.28 25.71 2.43
C TYR A 162 10.83 26.19 2.64
N LYS A 163 10.55 27.47 2.39
CA LYS A 163 9.23 28.07 2.55
C LYS A 163 8.20 27.48 1.63
N GLU A 164 8.50 27.39 0.33
CA GLU A 164 7.59 26.86 -0.68
C GLU A 164 7.27 25.36 -0.44
N ASN A 165 8.14 24.66 0.28
CA ASN A 165 7.98 23.23 0.57
C ASN A 165 7.59 22.94 2.04
N GLY A 166 7.08 23.94 2.77
CA GLY A 166 6.50 23.77 4.10
C GLY A 166 7.50 23.42 5.21
N LEU A 167 8.77 23.85 5.07
CA LEU A 167 9.85 23.55 6.02
C LEU A 167 10.32 24.78 6.84
N ILE A 168 9.63 25.92 6.75
CA ILE A 168 10.05 27.16 7.43
C ILE A 168 9.74 27.21 8.92
N GLU A 169 8.80 26.43 9.39
CA GLU A 169 8.48 26.33 10.82
C GLU A 169 9.20 25.18 11.53
N ALA A 170 10.23 24.65 10.92
CA ALA A 170 11.01 23.52 11.41
C ALA A 170 12.35 23.95 12.01
#